data_09babfefb8f5ea64fd68cac1893aeadf
#
_entry.id   09babfefb8f5ea64fd68cac1893aeadf
#
_cell.length_a   1.000
_cell.length_b   1.000
_cell.length_c   1.000
_cell.angle_alpha   90.00
_cell.angle_beta   90.00
_cell.angle_gamma   90.00
#
_symmetry.space_group_name_H-M   'P 1'
#
loop_
_entity.id
_entity.type
_entity.pdbx_description
1 polymer ?
#
loop_
_entity_poly.entity_id
_entity_poly.type
_entity_poly.pdbx_seq_one_letter_code
_entity_poly.pdbx_strand_id
1 'polypeptide(L)'
;LRRSSTIGRRGSLSNADSRDYLPQSEQIHNRLFKPLLGSLKVRKLVVVPHGLLHYLPFYALRSERGFLIDDYSLRVEPSASVLQLIAGRRDKAVTTALLLGNPDLGNARLDLQFAQEEASSIARILPNAKVLLRREATPDVVKHQGGRFPIIHFAAHGLFNPAEPMNSAVLLAPDRSSDGRLKVSDLYSLSLDANLVTLSACQTALGKVTTGDDVVGFARGLLYAGASSIVSSLWDVDDLATRDLMVGFYQNLAKMDKQEALRQAQINTRKKYEHPNYWAAFILTGNAR
;
A
#
# COMPACT_ATOMS: atom_id res chain seq x y z
N LEU A 1 22.91 1.08 4.74
CA LEU A 1 22.56 0.45 6.01
C LEU A 1 21.92 -0.90 5.74
N ARG A 2 22.74 -1.97 5.77
CA ARG A 2 22.28 -3.35 5.70
C ARG A 2 21.70 -3.71 7.06
N ARG A 3 20.40 -4.03 7.14
CA ARG A 3 19.90 -4.95 8.16
C ARG A 3 19.39 -6.20 7.47
N SER A 4 19.90 -7.32 7.95
CA SER A 4 19.61 -8.67 7.50
C SER A 4 18.11 -8.94 7.46
N SER A 5 17.69 -9.79 6.51
CA SER A 5 16.37 -10.38 6.38
C SER A 5 16.03 -11.26 7.59
N THR A 6 15.76 -10.63 8.71
CA THR A 6 15.11 -11.27 9.86
C THR A 6 13.66 -10.77 9.86
N ILE A 7 12.72 -11.70 9.73
CA ILE A 7 11.30 -11.47 10.03
C ILE A 7 11.27 -10.89 11.44
N GLY A 8 11.27 -9.54 11.51
CA GLY A 8 11.50 -8.82 12.75
C GLY A 8 10.23 -8.80 13.60
N ARG A 9 10.38 -9.16 14.87
CA ARG A 9 9.44 -8.81 15.92
C ARG A 9 9.12 -7.32 15.82
N ARG A 10 7.83 -7.00 15.66
CA ARG A 10 7.27 -5.64 15.76
C ARG A 10 7.63 -5.10 17.14
N GLY A 11 8.61 -4.19 17.21
CA GLY A 11 9.04 -3.54 18.42
C GLY A 11 8.38 -2.18 18.56
N SER A 12 7.83 -1.88 19.74
CA SER A 12 7.50 -0.51 20.09
C SER A 12 8.76 0.34 19.99
N LEU A 13 8.74 1.41 19.20
CA LEU A 13 9.79 2.42 19.17
C LEU A 13 9.87 3.06 20.56
N SER A 14 11.07 3.14 21.15
CA SER A 14 11.26 3.89 22.38
C SER A 14 10.98 5.38 22.13
N ASN A 15 10.42 6.08 23.13
CA ASN A 15 10.14 7.53 23.03
C ASN A 15 11.38 8.39 22.70
N ALA A 16 12.60 7.88 22.89
CA ALA A 16 13.84 8.57 22.58
C ALA A 16 14.14 8.63 21.08
N ASP A 17 13.73 7.61 20.29
CA ASP A 17 13.95 7.54 18.83
C ASP A 17 12.87 8.28 18.03
N SER A 18 11.83 8.78 18.71
CA SER A 18 10.59 9.20 18.09
C SER A 18 10.66 10.50 17.26
N ARG A 19 11.77 11.27 17.32
CA ARG A 19 11.88 12.59 16.66
C ARG A 19 13.14 12.80 15.82
N ASP A 20 14.02 11.84 15.74
CA ASP A 20 15.31 11.98 15.02
C ASP A 20 15.16 12.14 13.51
N TYR A 21 13.98 11.79 12.96
CA TYR A 21 13.68 11.96 11.54
C TYR A 21 13.30 13.40 11.16
N LEU A 22 12.90 14.26 12.14
CA LEU A 22 12.34 15.58 11.86
C LEU A 22 13.32 16.51 11.13
N PRO A 23 14.61 16.64 11.53
CA PRO A 23 15.55 17.50 10.82
C PRO A 23 15.78 17.05 9.38
N GLN A 24 15.86 15.74 9.13
CA GLN A 24 16.04 15.18 7.79
C GLN A 24 14.80 15.41 6.94
N SER A 25 13.61 15.22 7.51
CA SER A 25 12.32 15.45 6.85
C SER A 25 12.19 16.92 6.43
N GLU A 26 12.54 17.88 7.31
CA GLU A 26 12.54 19.32 7.00
C GLU A 26 13.58 19.68 5.93
N GLN A 27 14.77 19.12 5.99
CA GLN A 27 15.80 19.35 4.99
C GLN A 27 15.33 18.87 3.60
N ILE A 28 14.73 17.69 3.51
CA ILE A 28 14.22 17.15 2.25
C ILE A 28 13.05 18.00 1.75
N HIS A 29 12.10 18.36 2.62
CA HIS A 29 11.00 19.25 2.29
C HIS A 29 11.52 20.57 1.70
N ASN A 30 12.48 21.22 2.37
CA ASN A 30 13.04 22.50 1.94
C ASN A 30 13.76 22.41 0.58
N ARG A 31 14.35 21.27 0.25
CA ARG A 31 15.01 21.05 -1.05
C ARG A 31 14.01 20.72 -2.17
N LEU A 32 13.00 19.90 -1.90
CA LEU A 32 12.13 19.37 -2.93
C LEU A 32 10.83 20.17 -3.11
N PHE A 33 10.18 20.57 -1.99
CA PHE A 33 8.84 21.16 -2.04
C PHE A 33 8.83 22.66 -1.85
N LYS A 34 9.65 23.22 -0.97
CA LYS A 34 9.67 24.67 -0.72
C LYS A 34 9.83 25.51 -1.98
N PRO A 35 10.69 25.18 -2.96
CA PRO A 35 10.79 25.93 -4.21
C PRO A 35 9.53 25.91 -5.07
N LEU A 36 8.67 24.89 -4.92
CA LEU A 36 7.48 24.67 -5.72
C LEU A 36 6.22 25.31 -5.10
N LEU A 37 6.22 25.56 -3.78
CA LEU A 37 5.03 25.96 -3.04
C LEU A 37 4.37 27.21 -3.60
N GLY A 38 5.14 28.19 -4.08
CA GLY A 38 4.61 29.42 -4.69
C GLY A 38 3.85 29.18 -6.00
N SER A 39 4.12 28.08 -6.67
CA SER A 39 3.49 27.67 -7.95
C SER A 39 2.33 26.71 -7.77
N LEU A 40 2.23 26.04 -6.61
CA LEU A 40 1.19 25.06 -6.34
C LEU A 40 -0.13 25.74 -5.95
N LYS A 41 -1.07 25.81 -6.90
CA LYS A 41 -2.41 26.38 -6.72
C LYS A 41 -3.50 25.34 -6.42
N VAL A 42 -3.11 24.07 -6.32
CA VAL A 42 -4.02 22.91 -6.14
C VAL A 42 -3.61 22.11 -4.91
N ARG A 43 -4.58 21.40 -4.33
CA ARG A 43 -4.32 20.54 -3.15
C ARG A 43 -4.09 19.08 -3.51
N LYS A 44 -4.47 18.63 -4.70
CA LYS A 44 -4.24 17.27 -5.16
C LYS A 44 -3.02 17.23 -6.06
N LEU A 45 -2.01 16.47 -5.65
CA LEU A 45 -0.75 16.38 -6.35
C LEU A 45 -0.51 14.95 -6.85
N VAL A 46 0.12 14.85 -8.00
CA VAL A 46 0.70 13.62 -8.52
C VAL A 46 2.20 13.77 -8.46
N VAL A 47 2.85 12.86 -7.75
CA VAL A 47 4.30 12.81 -7.65
C VAL A 47 4.80 11.70 -8.57
N VAL A 48 5.72 12.03 -9.46
CA VAL A 48 6.45 11.05 -10.29
C VAL A 48 7.91 11.09 -9.82
N PRO A 49 8.29 10.22 -8.90
CA PRO A 49 9.63 10.24 -8.32
C PRO A 49 10.67 9.75 -9.33
N HIS A 50 11.94 10.10 -9.09
CA HIS A 50 13.09 9.57 -9.81
C HIS A 50 14.06 8.89 -8.85
N GLY A 51 14.60 7.73 -9.23
CA GLY A 51 15.62 7.00 -8.48
C GLY A 51 15.19 6.71 -7.04
N LEU A 52 16.03 7.06 -6.08
CA LEU A 52 15.76 6.79 -4.66
C LEU A 52 14.52 7.50 -4.08
N LEU A 53 13.98 8.51 -4.78
CA LEU A 53 12.78 9.21 -4.33
C LEU A 53 11.53 8.30 -4.36
N HIS A 54 11.56 7.17 -5.07
CA HIS A 54 10.49 6.16 -5.00
C HIS A 54 10.30 5.57 -3.60
N TYR A 55 11.33 5.65 -2.74
CA TYR A 55 11.28 5.15 -1.36
C TYR A 55 10.95 6.25 -0.34
N LEU A 56 10.69 7.48 -0.80
CA LEU A 56 10.45 8.60 0.09
C LEU A 56 8.99 8.67 0.52
N PRO A 57 8.71 8.71 1.84
CA PRO A 57 7.36 8.92 2.35
C PRO A 57 6.98 10.41 2.25
N PHE A 58 6.54 10.85 1.09
CA PHE A 58 6.24 12.26 0.82
C PHE A 58 5.26 12.87 1.84
N TYR A 59 4.28 12.11 2.31
CA TYR A 59 3.33 12.57 3.32
C TYR A 59 3.99 12.97 4.66
N ALA A 60 5.11 12.34 5.00
CA ALA A 60 5.86 12.61 6.23
C ALA A 60 6.90 13.72 6.08
N LEU A 61 7.00 14.37 4.93
CA LEU A 61 7.85 15.55 4.78
C LEU A 61 7.27 16.70 5.58
N ARG A 62 8.13 17.34 6.39
CA ARG A 62 7.73 18.37 7.33
C ARG A 62 8.21 19.75 6.92
N SER A 63 7.36 20.75 7.12
CA SER A 63 7.68 22.17 7.12
C SER A 63 7.50 22.76 8.51
N GLU A 64 7.79 24.04 8.69
CA GLU A 64 7.48 24.80 9.91
C GLU A 64 5.96 24.80 10.25
N ARG A 65 5.10 24.59 9.25
CA ARG A 65 3.63 24.59 9.39
C ARG A 65 3.04 23.22 9.73
N GLY A 66 3.80 22.13 9.58
CA GLY A 66 3.32 20.77 9.76
C GLY A 66 3.82 19.83 8.68
N PHE A 67 3.18 18.68 8.55
CA PHE A 67 3.53 17.69 7.53
C PHE A 67 2.86 18.02 6.18
N LEU A 68 3.46 17.56 5.08
CA LEU A 68 2.93 17.77 3.73
C LEU A 68 1.50 17.24 3.58
N ILE A 69 1.15 16.17 4.29
CA ILE A 69 -0.20 15.61 4.35
C ILE A 69 -1.25 16.60 4.87
N ASP A 70 -0.86 17.61 5.67
CA ASP A 70 -1.80 18.60 6.23
C ASP A 70 -2.36 19.51 5.13
N ASP A 71 -1.55 19.85 4.14
CA ASP A 71 -1.91 20.77 3.06
C ASP A 71 -2.29 20.06 1.77
N TYR A 72 -1.69 18.90 1.48
CA TYR A 72 -1.80 18.24 0.18
C TYR A 72 -2.27 16.79 0.28
N SER A 73 -3.09 16.41 -0.69
CA SER A 73 -3.44 15.03 -0.99
C SER A 73 -2.53 14.52 -2.12
N LEU A 74 -1.84 13.41 -1.90
CA LEU A 74 -0.79 12.92 -2.79
C LEU A 74 -1.13 11.54 -3.35
N ARG A 75 -0.70 11.29 -4.58
CA ARG A 75 -0.49 9.95 -5.13
C ARG A 75 0.86 9.87 -5.82
N VAL A 76 1.42 8.68 -5.87
CA VAL A 76 2.76 8.43 -6.41
C VAL A 76 2.63 7.52 -7.62
N GLU A 77 3.14 7.99 -8.76
CA GLU A 77 3.09 7.21 -10.01
C GLU A 77 4.48 6.69 -10.37
N PRO A 78 4.57 5.46 -10.90
CA PRO A 78 5.85 4.89 -11.32
C PRO A 78 6.52 5.69 -12.44
N SER A 79 5.75 6.27 -13.36
CA SER A 79 6.21 7.16 -14.43
C SER A 79 5.07 7.98 -15.01
N ALA A 80 5.39 9.04 -15.75
CA ALA A 80 4.41 9.85 -16.47
C ALA A 80 3.68 9.04 -17.56
N SER A 81 4.34 8.07 -18.18
CA SER A 81 3.73 7.18 -19.19
C SER A 81 2.66 6.27 -18.56
N VAL A 82 2.90 5.75 -17.34
CA VAL A 82 1.91 4.97 -16.60
C VAL A 82 0.70 5.84 -16.28
N LEU A 83 0.90 7.09 -15.85
CA LEU A 83 -0.20 8.02 -15.59
C LEU A 83 -1.11 8.19 -16.82
N GLN A 84 -0.53 8.31 -18.02
CA GLN A 84 -1.28 8.41 -19.26
C GLN A 84 -2.09 7.13 -19.55
N LEU A 85 -1.49 5.96 -19.37
CA LEU A 85 -2.13 4.66 -19.61
C LEU A 85 -3.35 4.42 -18.69
N ILE A 86 -3.27 4.85 -17.43
CA ILE A 86 -4.35 4.65 -16.45
C ILE A 86 -5.42 5.74 -16.52
N ALA A 87 -5.13 6.91 -17.08
CA ALA A 87 -6.07 8.05 -17.14
C ALA A 87 -7.38 7.73 -17.87
N GLY A 88 -7.36 6.80 -18.82
CA GLY A 88 -8.52 6.33 -19.57
C GLY A 88 -9.35 5.23 -18.88
N ARG A 89 -8.84 4.64 -17.79
CA ARG A 89 -9.56 3.57 -17.09
C ARG A 89 -10.73 4.13 -16.30
N ARG A 90 -11.88 3.49 -16.44
CA ARG A 90 -13.10 3.84 -15.70
C ARG A 90 -13.33 2.82 -14.59
N ASP A 91 -13.61 3.30 -13.39
CA ASP A 91 -13.98 2.43 -12.29
C ASP A 91 -15.35 1.78 -12.57
N LYS A 92 -15.44 0.52 -12.22
CA LYS A 92 -16.70 -0.25 -12.23
C LYS A 92 -17.51 0.03 -10.97
N ALA A 93 -18.81 -0.25 -11.02
CA ALA A 93 -19.62 -0.25 -9.82
C ALA A 93 -19.06 -1.25 -8.80
N VAL A 94 -18.92 -0.83 -7.55
CA VAL A 94 -18.46 -1.71 -6.47
C VAL A 94 -19.65 -2.55 -6.01
N THR A 95 -19.80 -3.72 -6.61
CA THR A 95 -20.88 -4.68 -6.30
C THR A 95 -20.44 -5.79 -5.35
N THR A 96 -19.11 -6.01 -5.25
CA THR A 96 -18.51 -7.05 -4.41
C THR A 96 -17.06 -6.72 -4.13
N ALA A 97 -16.45 -7.40 -3.15
CA ALA A 97 -15.03 -7.30 -2.81
C ALA A 97 -14.46 -8.66 -2.43
N LEU A 98 -13.16 -8.88 -2.68
CA LEU A 98 -12.40 -10.03 -2.21
C LEU A 98 -11.43 -9.57 -1.13
N LEU A 99 -11.59 -10.08 0.08
CA LEU A 99 -10.77 -9.73 1.24
C LEU A 99 -10.05 -10.98 1.75
N LEU A 100 -8.72 -10.95 1.74
CA LEU A 100 -7.87 -12.04 2.23
C LEU A 100 -7.19 -11.56 3.51
N GLY A 101 -7.44 -12.24 4.65
CA GLY A 101 -6.94 -11.81 5.96
C GLY A 101 -6.23 -12.93 6.72
N ASN A 102 -5.04 -12.62 7.26
CA ASN A 102 -4.25 -13.49 8.12
C ASN A 102 -4.11 -14.92 7.56
N PRO A 103 -3.50 -15.12 6.39
CA PRO A 103 -3.32 -16.45 5.80
C PRO A 103 -2.57 -17.40 6.74
N ASP A 104 -2.96 -18.67 6.78
CA ASP A 104 -2.27 -19.71 7.56
C ASP A 104 -0.96 -20.11 6.85
N LEU A 105 0.17 -19.62 7.37
CA LEU A 105 1.50 -19.91 6.83
C LEU A 105 2.14 -21.16 7.47
N GLY A 106 1.36 -21.95 8.23
CA GLY A 106 1.87 -23.14 8.94
C GLY A 106 2.79 -22.79 10.13
N ASN A 107 2.88 -21.53 10.55
CA ASN A 107 3.68 -21.07 11.66
C ASN A 107 2.93 -19.99 12.46
N ALA A 108 2.46 -20.34 13.66
CA ALA A 108 1.69 -19.43 14.52
C ALA A 108 2.44 -18.14 14.91
N ARG A 109 3.78 -18.10 14.82
CA ARG A 109 4.56 -16.88 15.06
C ARG A 109 4.39 -15.81 13.97
N LEU A 110 3.87 -16.21 12.83
CA LEU A 110 3.57 -15.34 11.68
C LEU A 110 2.09 -14.93 11.65
N ASP A 111 1.29 -15.33 12.63
CA ASP A 111 -0.11 -14.93 12.70
C ASP A 111 -0.26 -13.42 12.89
N LEU A 112 -1.13 -12.82 12.08
CA LEU A 112 -1.49 -11.40 12.08
C LEU A 112 -2.92 -11.26 12.60
N GLN A 113 -3.10 -11.25 13.91
CA GLN A 113 -4.44 -11.23 14.53
C GLN A 113 -5.26 -10.02 14.07
N PHE A 114 -4.65 -8.84 13.99
CA PHE A 114 -5.35 -7.63 13.56
C PHE A 114 -5.60 -7.58 12.05
N ALA A 115 -4.84 -8.30 11.23
CA ALA A 115 -5.14 -8.47 9.80
C ALA A 115 -6.44 -9.27 9.57
N GLN A 116 -6.75 -10.23 10.44
CA GLN A 116 -8.03 -10.91 10.41
C GLN A 116 -9.20 -10.00 10.81
N GLU A 117 -9.01 -9.19 11.85
CA GLU A 117 -9.98 -8.18 12.27
C GLU A 117 -10.16 -7.08 11.22
N GLU A 118 -9.08 -6.68 10.53
CA GLU A 118 -9.07 -5.73 9.43
C GLU A 118 -10.00 -6.21 8.30
N ALA A 119 -9.75 -7.40 7.75
CA ALA A 119 -10.56 -7.98 6.69
C ALA A 119 -12.03 -8.10 7.09
N SER A 120 -12.31 -8.58 8.31
CA SER A 120 -13.66 -8.74 8.82
C SER A 120 -14.38 -7.40 9.04
N SER A 121 -13.65 -6.35 9.42
CA SER A 121 -14.21 -5.00 9.62
C SER A 121 -14.50 -4.31 8.30
N ILE A 122 -13.62 -4.46 7.32
CA ILE A 122 -13.82 -3.94 5.95
C ILE A 122 -15.03 -4.63 5.30
N ALA A 123 -15.23 -5.93 5.55
CA ALA A 123 -16.39 -6.66 5.02
C ALA A 123 -17.73 -6.08 5.49
N ARG A 124 -17.78 -5.48 6.68
CA ARG A 124 -19.01 -4.81 7.16
C ARG A 124 -19.30 -3.47 6.48
N ILE A 125 -18.28 -2.90 5.81
CA ILE A 125 -18.38 -1.62 5.09
C ILE A 125 -18.73 -1.85 3.62
N LEU A 126 -18.15 -2.89 3.01
CA LEU A 126 -18.28 -3.15 1.57
C LEU A 126 -19.45 -4.11 1.28
N PRO A 127 -20.24 -3.85 0.21
CA PRO A 127 -21.35 -4.73 -0.16
C PRO A 127 -20.82 -6.10 -0.65
N ASN A 128 -21.52 -7.16 -0.27
CA ASN A 128 -21.28 -8.53 -0.75
C ASN A 128 -19.79 -8.95 -0.72
N ALA A 129 -19.07 -8.56 0.32
CA ALA A 129 -17.65 -8.89 0.45
C ALA A 129 -17.45 -10.39 0.70
N LYS A 130 -16.62 -11.03 -0.12
CA LYS A 130 -16.13 -12.38 0.10
C LYS A 130 -14.89 -12.30 0.98
N VAL A 131 -14.99 -12.78 2.22
CA VAL A 131 -13.89 -12.82 3.18
C VAL A 131 -13.29 -14.22 3.18
N LEU A 132 -11.98 -14.30 2.98
CA LEU A 132 -11.21 -15.52 3.05
C LEU A 132 -10.14 -15.36 4.13
N LEU A 133 -10.18 -16.21 5.13
CA LEU A 133 -9.29 -16.17 6.28
C LEU A 133 -8.48 -17.45 6.37
N ARG A 134 -7.32 -17.37 6.99
CA ARG A 134 -6.50 -18.53 7.33
C ARG A 134 -6.22 -19.39 6.08
N ARG A 135 -6.64 -20.65 6.08
CA ARG A 135 -6.41 -21.64 5.00
C ARG A 135 -7.17 -21.36 3.71
N GLU A 136 -8.22 -20.53 3.78
CA GLU A 136 -9.00 -20.17 2.59
C GLU A 136 -8.33 -19.06 1.76
N ALA A 137 -7.43 -18.28 2.36
CA ALA A 137 -6.73 -17.18 1.71
C ALA A 137 -5.54 -17.69 0.88
N THR A 138 -5.80 -18.30 -0.27
CA THR A 138 -4.80 -18.96 -1.13
C THR A 138 -4.51 -18.19 -2.42
N PRO A 139 -3.33 -18.37 -3.05
CA PRO A 139 -3.03 -17.82 -4.38
C PRO A 139 -4.02 -18.27 -5.46
N ASP A 140 -4.50 -19.51 -5.36
CA ASP A 140 -5.43 -20.11 -6.33
C ASP A 140 -6.72 -19.31 -6.47
N VAL A 141 -7.29 -18.86 -5.35
CA VAL A 141 -8.51 -18.02 -5.38
C VAL A 141 -8.24 -16.70 -6.12
N VAL A 142 -7.10 -16.07 -5.90
CA VAL A 142 -6.75 -14.82 -6.59
C VAL A 142 -6.57 -15.07 -8.09
N LYS A 143 -5.86 -16.12 -8.46
CA LYS A 143 -5.57 -16.49 -9.85
C LYS A 143 -6.84 -16.81 -10.65
N HIS A 144 -7.80 -17.52 -10.07
CA HIS A 144 -8.98 -18.00 -10.80
C HIS A 144 -10.24 -17.13 -10.60
N GLN A 145 -10.30 -16.36 -9.54
CA GLN A 145 -11.51 -15.58 -9.21
C GLN A 145 -11.25 -14.07 -9.10
N GLY A 146 -10.00 -13.62 -9.00
CA GLY A 146 -9.64 -12.22 -8.76
C GLY A 146 -10.28 -11.24 -9.74
N GLY A 147 -10.36 -11.58 -11.02
CA GLY A 147 -10.97 -10.74 -12.07
C GLY A 147 -12.46 -10.48 -11.92
N ARG A 148 -13.16 -11.12 -10.97
CA ARG A 148 -14.58 -10.91 -10.67
C ARG A 148 -14.83 -9.80 -9.68
N PHE A 149 -13.75 -9.31 -9.00
CA PHE A 149 -13.89 -8.40 -7.86
C PHE A 149 -13.34 -7.02 -8.22
N PRO A 150 -14.15 -5.96 -8.19
CA PRO A 150 -13.67 -4.59 -8.39
C PRO A 150 -12.78 -4.10 -7.24
N ILE A 151 -12.85 -4.73 -6.07
CA ILE A 151 -11.95 -4.47 -4.94
C ILE A 151 -11.31 -5.78 -4.50
N ILE A 152 -9.98 -5.77 -4.35
CA ILE A 152 -9.21 -6.87 -3.77
C ILE A 152 -8.35 -6.29 -2.64
N HIS A 153 -8.42 -6.90 -1.47
CA HIS A 153 -7.67 -6.48 -0.30
C HIS A 153 -6.89 -7.65 0.31
N PHE A 154 -5.60 -7.46 0.48
CA PHE A 154 -4.70 -8.41 1.11
C PHE A 154 -4.25 -7.85 2.46
N ALA A 155 -4.71 -8.43 3.56
CA ALA A 155 -4.19 -8.22 4.90
C ALA A 155 -3.30 -9.42 5.27
N ALA A 156 -2.03 -9.37 4.88
CA ALA A 156 -1.11 -10.50 4.87
C ALA A 156 0.34 -10.06 5.08
N HIS A 157 1.29 -11.01 5.10
CA HIS A 157 2.71 -10.68 5.01
C HIS A 157 3.14 -10.43 3.56
N GLY A 158 4.08 -9.50 3.37
CA GLY A 158 4.82 -9.30 2.13
C GLY A 158 6.25 -9.84 2.26
N LEU A 159 6.78 -10.37 1.18
CA LEU A 159 8.18 -10.75 1.03
C LEU A 159 8.79 -9.90 -0.08
N PHE A 160 9.66 -8.96 0.28
CA PHE A 160 10.41 -8.15 -0.69
C PHE A 160 11.77 -8.79 -0.98
N ASN A 161 12.05 -9.08 -2.26
CA ASN A 161 13.34 -9.61 -2.73
C ASN A 161 14.02 -8.59 -3.66
N PRO A 162 14.93 -7.75 -3.16
CA PRO A 162 15.57 -6.73 -3.98
C PRO A 162 16.57 -7.30 -5.01
N ALA A 163 17.07 -8.52 -4.82
CA ALA A 163 17.96 -9.18 -5.77
C ALA A 163 17.19 -9.72 -6.98
N GLU A 164 16.02 -10.30 -6.72
CA GLU A 164 15.14 -10.89 -7.72
C GLU A 164 13.71 -10.34 -7.54
N PRO A 165 13.40 -9.11 -7.99
CA PRO A 165 12.12 -8.44 -7.71
C PRO A 165 10.89 -9.22 -8.16
N MET A 166 11.01 -10.02 -9.22
CA MET A 166 9.94 -10.88 -9.74
C MET A 166 9.55 -12.01 -8.77
N ASN A 167 10.43 -12.35 -7.83
CA ASN A 167 10.20 -13.32 -6.75
C ASN A 167 9.68 -12.68 -5.45
N SER A 168 9.54 -11.35 -5.40
CA SER A 168 8.77 -10.72 -4.32
C SER A 168 7.34 -11.26 -4.31
N ALA A 169 6.75 -11.49 -3.15
CA ALA A 169 5.46 -12.17 -3.03
C ALA A 169 4.60 -11.61 -1.89
N VAL A 170 3.28 -11.67 -2.06
CA VAL A 170 2.34 -11.68 -0.94
C VAL A 170 2.26 -13.13 -0.44
N LEU A 171 2.40 -13.31 0.87
CA LEU A 171 2.36 -14.64 1.49
C LEU A 171 0.92 -14.99 1.85
N LEU A 172 0.38 -15.98 1.17
CA LEU A 172 -0.95 -16.55 1.34
C LEU A 172 -0.83 -17.97 1.88
N ALA A 173 -1.95 -18.61 2.17
CA ALA A 173 -1.96 -19.99 2.61
C ALA A 173 -1.55 -20.93 1.47
N PRO A 174 -0.65 -21.91 1.70
CA PRO A 174 -0.33 -22.92 0.71
C PRO A 174 -1.55 -23.82 0.44
N ASP A 175 -1.64 -24.31 -0.78
CA ASP A 175 -2.63 -25.28 -1.21
C ASP A 175 -1.98 -26.41 -2.04
N ARG A 176 -2.78 -27.28 -2.66
CA ARG A 176 -2.26 -28.38 -3.46
C ARG A 176 -1.53 -27.92 -4.72
N SER A 177 -1.78 -26.70 -5.19
CA SER A 177 -1.25 -26.16 -6.44
C SER A 177 -0.14 -25.12 -6.23
N SER A 178 0.05 -24.62 -5.00
CA SER A 178 0.91 -23.48 -4.69
C SER A 178 1.58 -23.58 -3.31
N ASP A 179 2.82 -23.10 -3.23
CA ASP A 179 3.58 -22.93 -1.99
C ASP A 179 3.07 -21.76 -1.11
N GLY A 180 1.96 -21.13 -1.47
CA GLY A 180 1.37 -20.00 -0.77
C GLY A 180 1.92 -18.63 -1.22
N ARG A 181 2.83 -18.57 -2.17
CA ARG A 181 3.40 -17.31 -2.66
C ARG A 181 2.65 -16.80 -3.89
N LEU A 182 2.01 -15.65 -3.77
CA LEU A 182 1.55 -14.90 -4.92
C LEU A 182 2.68 -13.95 -5.34
N LYS A 183 3.48 -14.36 -6.32
CA LYS A 183 4.68 -13.65 -6.76
C LYS A 183 4.35 -12.49 -7.71
N VAL A 184 5.25 -11.51 -7.79
CA VAL A 184 5.17 -10.45 -8.80
C VAL A 184 5.13 -11.04 -10.21
N SER A 185 5.91 -12.10 -10.49
CA SER A 185 5.88 -12.82 -11.77
C SER A 185 4.50 -13.38 -12.12
N ASP A 186 3.74 -13.86 -11.13
CA ASP A 186 2.39 -14.38 -11.35
C ASP A 186 1.44 -13.30 -11.85
N LEU A 187 1.59 -12.05 -11.36
CA LEU A 187 0.71 -10.93 -11.69
C LEU A 187 0.67 -10.63 -13.19
N TYR A 188 1.77 -10.88 -13.90
CA TYR A 188 1.85 -10.63 -15.35
C TYR A 188 1.00 -11.60 -16.19
N SER A 189 0.53 -12.70 -15.59
CA SER A 189 -0.39 -13.64 -16.23
C SER A 189 -1.84 -13.49 -15.77
N LEU A 190 -2.12 -12.57 -14.83
CA LEU A 190 -3.46 -12.34 -14.31
C LEU A 190 -4.23 -11.29 -15.11
N SER A 191 -5.56 -11.42 -15.06
CA SER A 191 -6.51 -10.40 -15.54
C SER A 191 -7.44 -10.08 -14.37
N LEU A 192 -7.09 -9.04 -13.60
CA LEU A 192 -7.81 -8.67 -12.38
C LEU A 192 -8.97 -7.70 -12.68
N ASP A 193 -8.72 -6.69 -13.54
CA ASP A 193 -9.73 -5.69 -13.91
C ASP A 193 -10.37 -5.01 -12.67
N ALA A 194 -9.54 -4.72 -11.66
CA ALA A 194 -9.95 -4.20 -10.36
C ALA A 194 -9.87 -2.67 -10.30
N ASN A 195 -10.85 -2.02 -9.67
CA ASN A 195 -10.81 -0.59 -9.38
C ASN A 195 -9.71 -0.27 -8.36
N LEU A 196 -9.54 -1.16 -7.38
CA LEU A 196 -8.62 -0.98 -6.26
C LEU A 196 -8.06 -2.33 -5.82
N VAL A 197 -6.73 -2.40 -5.73
CA VAL A 197 -6.02 -3.46 -5.02
C VAL A 197 -5.30 -2.85 -3.84
N THR A 198 -5.60 -3.31 -2.62
CA THR A 198 -4.91 -2.90 -1.40
C THR A 198 -3.98 -4.00 -0.94
N LEU A 199 -2.70 -3.66 -0.82
CA LEU A 199 -1.66 -4.51 -0.24
C LEU A 199 -1.36 -4.00 1.18
N SER A 200 -2.21 -4.39 2.12
CA SER A 200 -2.00 -4.17 3.56
C SER A 200 -0.98 -5.20 4.07
N ALA A 201 0.22 -5.14 3.49
CA ALA A 201 1.32 -6.07 3.69
C ALA A 201 2.64 -5.30 3.69
N CYS A 202 3.64 -5.85 4.37
CA CYS A 202 4.92 -5.16 4.56
C CYS A 202 5.67 -4.96 3.23
N GLN A 203 6.26 -3.77 3.03
CA GLN A 203 7.18 -3.43 1.92
C GLN A 203 6.66 -3.68 0.50
N THR A 204 5.34 -3.67 0.30
CA THR A 204 4.75 -3.97 -1.01
C THR A 204 4.85 -2.84 -2.02
N ALA A 205 5.08 -1.60 -1.58
CA ALA A 205 5.35 -0.48 -2.47
C ALA A 205 6.80 -0.46 -2.97
N LEU A 206 7.70 -1.21 -2.32
CA LEU A 206 9.10 -1.25 -2.72
C LEU A 206 9.27 -2.06 -4.00
N GLY A 207 10.08 -1.53 -4.89
CA GLY A 207 10.53 -2.19 -6.10
C GLY A 207 12.03 -1.94 -6.28
N LYS A 208 12.68 -2.69 -7.16
CA LYS A 208 14.05 -2.39 -7.56
C LYS A 208 14.01 -1.25 -8.57
N VAL A 209 14.65 -0.12 -8.25
CA VAL A 209 14.92 0.93 -9.21
C VAL A 209 16.04 0.44 -10.12
N THR A 210 15.75 0.30 -11.41
CA THR A 210 16.74 -0.10 -12.45
C THR A 210 17.25 1.12 -13.21
N THR A 211 18.27 0.93 -14.05
CA THR A 211 18.74 1.96 -15.00
C THR A 211 17.60 2.39 -15.91
N GLY A 212 17.17 3.64 -15.81
CA GLY A 212 16.01 4.18 -16.55
C GLY A 212 14.74 4.39 -15.74
N ASP A 213 14.82 4.36 -14.39
CA ASP A 213 13.71 4.57 -13.46
C ASP A 213 12.56 3.53 -13.50
N ASP A 214 12.80 2.38 -14.06
CA ASP A 214 11.84 1.29 -14.00
C ASP A 214 11.80 0.70 -12.57
N VAL A 215 10.73 0.97 -11.84
CA VAL A 215 10.46 0.31 -10.56
C VAL A 215 9.76 -1.02 -10.85
N VAL A 216 10.49 -2.11 -10.75
CA VAL A 216 9.94 -3.46 -10.88
C VAL A 216 9.43 -3.91 -9.52
N GLY A 217 8.13 -4.10 -9.41
CA GLY A 217 7.50 -4.53 -8.16
C GLY A 217 6.01 -4.74 -8.29
N PHE A 218 5.34 -4.89 -7.15
CA PHE A 218 3.90 -5.18 -7.11
C PHE A 218 3.04 -4.15 -7.83
N ALA A 219 3.31 -2.84 -7.65
CA ALA A 219 2.51 -1.80 -8.28
C ALA A 219 2.48 -1.95 -9.81
N ARG A 220 3.66 -2.16 -10.43
CA ARG A 220 3.74 -2.37 -11.88
C ARG A 220 3.02 -3.65 -12.33
N GLY A 221 3.25 -4.77 -11.60
CA GLY A 221 2.59 -6.04 -11.91
C GLY A 221 1.07 -5.96 -11.81
N LEU A 222 0.54 -5.32 -10.77
CA LEU A 222 -0.90 -5.14 -10.58
C LEU A 222 -1.53 -4.20 -11.60
N LEU A 223 -0.85 -3.10 -11.96
CA LEU A 223 -1.30 -2.23 -13.05
C LEU A 223 -1.35 -2.99 -14.39
N TYR A 224 -0.34 -3.84 -14.66
CA TYR A 224 -0.32 -4.70 -15.84
C TYR A 224 -1.48 -5.72 -15.81
N ALA A 225 -1.75 -6.32 -14.65
CA ALA A 225 -2.86 -7.24 -14.43
C ALA A 225 -4.26 -6.57 -14.56
N GLY A 226 -4.31 -5.24 -14.71
CA GLY A 226 -5.57 -4.52 -14.93
C GLY A 226 -6.10 -3.75 -13.71
N ALA A 227 -5.39 -3.68 -12.60
CA ALA A 227 -5.78 -2.82 -11.50
C ALA A 227 -5.75 -1.34 -11.91
N SER A 228 -6.79 -0.57 -11.58
CA SER A 228 -6.83 0.88 -11.82
C SER A 228 -6.08 1.66 -10.76
N SER A 229 -6.11 1.18 -9.52
CA SER A 229 -5.47 1.82 -8.37
C SER A 229 -4.88 0.79 -7.42
N ILE A 230 -3.81 1.17 -6.75
CA ILE A 230 -3.12 0.31 -5.78
C ILE A 230 -2.81 1.15 -4.54
N VAL A 231 -3.14 0.61 -3.37
CA VAL A 231 -2.63 1.11 -2.07
C VAL A 231 -1.61 0.10 -1.57
N SER A 232 -0.39 0.54 -1.28
CA SER A 232 0.71 -0.32 -0.85
C SER A 232 1.63 0.38 0.15
N SER A 233 2.40 -0.38 0.92
CA SER A 233 3.25 0.15 1.99
C SER A 233 4.73 0.24 1.61
N LEU A 234 5.41 1.28 2.08
CA LEU A 234 6.85 1.51 1.86
C LEU A 234 7.73 0.75 2.85
N TRP A 235 7.21 0.35 4.01
CA TRP A 235 7.95 -0.38 5.06
C TRP A 235 7.05 -1.30 5.85
N ASP A 236 7.65 -2.04 6.78
CA ASP A 236 6.93 -2.92 7.71
C ASP A 236 6.09 -2.08 8.67
N VAL A 237 4.79 -2.31 8.67
CA VAL A 237 3.80 -1.55 9.42
C VAL A 237 3.38 -2.28 10.70
N ASP A 238 2.94 -1.51 11.69
CA ASP A 238 2.32 -2.07 12.90
C ASP A 238 0.91 -2.60 12.57
N ASP A 239 0.59 -3.80 13.06
CA ASP A 239 -0.63 -4.52 12.70
C ASP A 239 -1.90 -3.80 13.16
N LEU A 240 -1.88 -3.28 14.41
CA LEU A 240 -3.03 -2.58 14.99
C LEU A 240 -3.26 -1.21 14.33
N ALA A 241 -2.20 -0.44 14.14
CA ALA A 241 -2.28 0.87 13.49
C ALA A 241 -2.73 0.72 12.02
N THR A 242 -2.28 -0.33 11.35
CA THR A 242 -2.66 -0.65 9.97
C THR A 242 -4.14 -0.99 9.87
N ARG A 243 -4.67 -1.84 10.77
CA ARG A 243 -6.10 -2.11 10.84
C ARG A 243 -6.92 -0.83 10.99
N ASP A 244 -6.54 0.04 11.92
CA ASP A 244 -7.25 1.32 12.16
C ASP A 244 -7.22 2.21 10.90
N LEU A 245 -6.07 2.30 10.24
CA LEU A 245 -5.90 3.08 9.02
C LEU A 245 -6.74 2.52 7.87
N MET A 246 -6.69 1.21 7.62
CA MET A 246 -7.39 0.58 6.50
C MET A 246 -8.90 0.61 6.70
N VAL A 247 -9.40 0.33 7.89
CA VAL A 247 -10.84 0.48 8.19
C VAL A 247 -11.30 1.92 7.94
N GLY A 248 -10.54 2.92 8.41
CA GLY A 248 -10.81 4.34 8.15
C GLY A 248 -10.76 4.69 6.66
N PHE A 249 -9.81 4.13 5.91
CA PHE A 249 -9.70 4.32 4.46
C PHE A 249 -10.97 3.83 3.73
N TYR A 250 -11.42 2.61 4.01
CA TYR A 250 -12.64 2.07 3.38
C TYR A 250 -13.93 2.80 3.80
N GLN A 251 -14.01 3.28 5.04
CA GLN A 251 -15.12 4.15 5.47
C GLN A 251 -15.15 5.47 4.69
N ASN A 252 -13.98 6.03 4.41
CA ASN A 252 -13.85 7.29 3.67
C ASN A 252 -14.16 7.11 2.17
N LEU A 253 -13.84 5.95 1.57
CA LEU A 253 -14.14 5.65 0.16
C LEU A 253 -15.63 5.78 -0.21
N ALA A 254 -16.53 5.62 0.76
CA ALA A 254 -17.95 5.83 0.55
C ALA A 254 -18.33 7.30 0.29
N LYS A 255 -17.46 8.27 0.61
CA LYS A 255 -17.76 9.71 0.63
C LYS A 255 -16.82 10.56 -0.19
N MET A 256 -15.64 10.05 -0.54
CA MET A 256 -14.59 10.81 -1.22
C MET A 256 -13.78 9.92 -2.14
N ASP A 257 -12.98 10.53 -3.03
CA ASP A 257 -12.09 9.77 -3.91
C ASP A 257 -10.96 9.06 -3.13
N LYS A 258 -10.33 8.08 -3.76
CA LYS A 258 -9.32 7.22 -3.14
C LYS A 258 -8.13 7.98 -2.55
N GLN A 259 -7.69 9.06 -3.23
CA GLN A 259 -6.55 9.86 -2.81
C GLN A 259 -6.87 10.62 -1.51
N GLU A 260 -8.02 11.27 -1.44
CA GLU A 260 -8.46 11.98 -0.23
C GLU A 260 -8.87 11.01 0.88
N ALA A 261 -9.48 9.86 0.53
CA ALA A 261 -9.83 8.82 1.48
C ALA A 261 -8.61 8.29 2.24
N LEU A 262 -7.52 8.02 1.52
CA LEU A 262 -6.26 7.58 2.13
C LEU A 262 -5.66 8.69 3.01
N ARG A 263 -5.61 9.92 2.50
CA ARG A 263 -5.11 11.07 3.26
C ARG A 263 -5.85 11.25 4.59
N GLN A 264 -7.18 11.22 4.58
CA GLN A 264 -7.99 11.39 5.80
C GLN A 264 -7.80 10.23 6.79
N ALA A 265 -7.67 9.00 6.29
CA ALA A 265 -7.36 7.86 7.12
C ALA A 265 -5.99 8.02 7.82
N GLN A 266 -4.97 8.44 7.09
CA GLN A 266 -3.63 8.70 7.63
C GLN A 266 -3.64 9.84 8.67
N ILE A 267 -4.35 10.94 8.41
CA ILE A 267 -4.51 12.05 9.37
C ILE A 267 -5.21 11.58 10.65
N ASN A 268 -6.24 10.76 10.53
CA ASN A 268 -6.94 10.22 11.69
C ASN A 268 -6.08 9.23 12.48
N THR A 269 -5.33 8.38 11.79
CA THR A 269 -4.37 7.45 12.43
C THR A 269 -3.27 8.21 13.17
N ARG A 270 -2.76 9.32 12.60
CA ARG A 270 -1.76 10.20 13.25
C ARG A 270 -2.24 10.77 14.58
N LYS A 271 -3.53 11.06 14.73
CA LYS A 271 -4.08 11.55 16.02
C LYS A 271 -3.91 10.55 17.16
N LYS A 272 -3.91 9.25 16.84
CA LYS A 272 -3.74 8.16 17.81
C LYS A 272 -2.29 7.69 17.91
N TYR A 273 -1.56 7.70 16.79
CA TYR A 273 -0.19 7.23 16.66
C TYR A 273 0.65 8.34 16.01
N GLU A 274 1.30 9.18 16.82
CA GLU A 274 1.95 10.42 16.34
C GLU A 274 3.10 10.16 15.36
N HIS A 275 3.90 9.09 15.56
CA HIS A 275 5.08 8.83 14.76
C HIS A 275 4.71 8.39 13.33
N PRO A 276 5.34 8.96 12.28
CA PRO A 276 5.05 8.65 10.86
C PRO A 276 5.14 7.18 10.49
N ASN A 277 5.90 6.39 11.23
CA ASN A 277 6.02 4.95 11.01
C ASN A 277 4.66 4.24 11.03
N TYR A 278 3.68 4.77 11.75
CA TYR A 278 2.35 4.17 11.88
C TYR A 278 1.35 4.62 10.83
N TRP A 279 1.54 5.79 10.20
CA TRP A 279 0.52 6.38 9.32
C TRP A 279 1.03 6.76 7.93
N ALA A 280 2.33 7.04 7.74
CA ALA A 280 2.86 7.53 6.47
C ALA A 280 3.39 6.45 5.53
N ALA A 281 3.26 5.16 5.91
CA ALA A 281 3.76 4.03 5.12
C ALA A 281 3.02 3.85 3.81
N PHE A 282 1.71 4.11 3.78
CA PHE A 282 0.86 3.78 2.64
C PHE A 282 0.85 4.88 1.59
N ILE A 283 0.99 4.47 0.33
CA ILE A 283 0.89 5.32 -0.85
C ILE A 283 -0.19 4.81 -1.78
N LEU A 284 -0.86 5.74 -2.47
CA LEU A 284 -1.75 5.45 -3.58
C LEU A 284 -0.99 5.58 -4.89
N THR A 285 -1.12 4.58 -5.75
CA THR A 285 -0.65 4.57 -7.14
C THR A 285 -1.85 4.33 -8.05
N GLY A 286 -1.94 4.99 -9.18
CA GLY A 286 -3.00 4.78 -10.15
C GLY A 286 -4.12 5.82 -10.11
N ASN A 287 -5.32 5.44 -10.53
CA ASN A 287 -6.47 6.33 -10.63
C ASN A 287 -6.95 6.79 -9.24
N ALA A 288 -7.09 8.08 -9.05
CA ALA A 288 -7.55 8.66 -7.77
C ALA A 288 -9.07 8.64 -7.58
N ARG A 289 -9.83 8.46 -8.66
CA ARG A 289 -11.31 8.49 -8.65
C ARG A 289 -11.90 7.30 -7.97
#